data_ef10f7538f28cd1730560741c99d457a
#
_entry.id   ef10f7538f28cd1730560741c99d457a
#
_cell.length_a   1.000
_cell.length_b   1.000
_cell.length_c   1.000
_cell.angle_alpha   90.00
_cell.angle_beta   90.00
_cell.angle_gamma   90.00
#
_symmetry.space_group_name_H-M   'P 1'
#
loop_
_entity.id
_entity.type
_entity.pdbx_description
1 polymer ?
#
loop_
_entity_poly.entity_id
_entity_poly.type
_entity_poly.pdbx_seq_one_letter_code
_entity_poly.pdbx_strand_id
1 'polypeptide(L)'
;MYYEFDDYFEPGEFDEKIEELKNELRESVKKEINDEIEKLRKENKELQGIKNNFESIKRDFERKKEECERVMKDAEYRAKHARLAELMEQMKLVLSSVTWQTRYKRKCNKCDCWRNVKVTLPSGNTVSDTCICAKTARVYHPKENVLYEIADRGLDFRVWYKERGDKGKEYFIADTIAVIPSKIIDRNKNFEEINKKEVYGIFFTSFEECQEFCSYLNKKEGVAGYDYDREGNLIAESTGEDNE
;
A
#
# COMPACT_ATOMS: atom_id res chain seq x y z
N MET A 1 -89.63 58.84 63.93
CA MET A 1 -88.40 59.09 64.74
C MET A 1 -87.32 58.27 64.08
N TYR A 2 -86.59 58.95 63.16
CA TYR A 2 -85.44 58.34 62.46
C TYR A 2 -84.19 58.73 63.23
N TYR A 3 -83.47 57.77 63.72
CA TYR A 3 -82.09 57.94 64.24
C TYR A 3 -81.13 57.84 63.05
N GLU A 4 -80.63 58.97 62.57
CA GLU A 4 -79.43 59.01 61.75
C GLU A 4 -78.26 58.59 62.63
N PHE A 5 -77.72 57.38 62.38
CA PHE A 5 -76.45 57.03 62.86
C PHE A 5 -75.42 57.56 61.85
N ASP A 6 -74.96 58.81 62.09
CA ASP A 6 -73.75 59.26 61.48
C ASP A 6 -72.61 58.51 62.11
N ASP A 7 -72.25 57.38 61.48
CA ASP A 7 -71.03 56.70 61.83
C ASP A 7 -69.84 57.48 61.27
N TYR A 8 -69.47 58.49 62.08
CA TYR A 8 -68.20 59.23 61.82
C TYR A 8 -67.07 58.31 62.25
N PHE A 9 -66.65 57.44 61.32
CA PHE A 9 -65.45 56.67 61.52
C PHE A 9 -64.27 57.59 61.17
N GLU A 10 -63.79 58.37 62.18
CA GLU A 10 -62.43 58.95 62.08
C GLU A 10 -61.48 57.82 61.97
N PRO A 11 -60.47 57.88 61.02
CA PRO A 11 -59.46 56.86 60.94
C PRO A 11 -58.79 56.84 62.29
N GLY A 12 -59.03 55.71 62.97
CA GLY A 12 -58.51 55.57 64.33
C GLY A 12 -56.99 55.37 64.29
N GLU A 13 -56.37 55.68 65.38
CA GLU A 13 -54.93 55.41 65.64
C GLU A 13 -54.49 54.01 65.21
N PHE A 14 -55.42 53.10 65.05
CA PHE A 14 -55.23 51.75 64.54
C PHE A 14 -55.02 51.69 63.02
N ASP A 15 -55.72 52.51 62.24
CA ASP A 15 -55.63 52.51 60.77
C ASP A 15 -54.26 53.08 60.34
N GLU A 16 -53.77 54.08 61.06
CA GLU A 16 -52.45 54.63 60.83
C GLU A 16 -51.35 53.62 61.13
N LYS A 17 -51.45 52.86 62.25
CA LYS A 17 -50.50 51.79 62.59
C LYS A 17 -50.53 50.64 61.62
N ILE A 18 -51.72 50.28 61.11
CA ILE A 18 -51.85 49.24 60.06
C ILE A 18 -51.16 49.67 58.75
N GLU A 19 -51.31 50.92 58.38
CA GLU A 19 -50.71 51.42 57.13
C GLU A 19 -49.18 51.58 57.30
N GLU A 20 -48.73 52.00 58.49
CA GLU A 20 -47.30 51.98 58.83
C GLU A 20 -46.71 50.59 58.74
N LEU A 21 -47.38 49.59 59.35
CA LEU A 21 -46.94 48.23 59.32
C LEU A 21 -46.93 47.63 57.87
N LYS A 22 -47.93 47.98 57.06
CA LYS A 22 -47.97 47.62 55.64
C LYS A 22 -46.80 48.20 54.88
N ASN A 23 -46.42 49.43 55.14
CA ASN A 23 -45.32 50.11 54.49
C ASN A 23 -43.98 49.51 54.92
N GLU A 24 -43.78 49.27 56.22
CA GLU A 24 -42.60 48.56 56.74
C GLU A 24 -42.46 47.15 56.13
N LEU A 25 -43.56 46.41 56.02
CA LEU A 25 -43.56 45.09 55.43
C LEU A 25 -43.23 45.16 53.91
N ARG A 26 -43.81 46.12 53.20
CA ARG A 26 -43.49 46.37 51.79
C ARG A 26 -41.99 46.72 51.57
N GLU A 27 -41.47 47.57 52.38
CA GLU A 27 -40.04 47.98 52.29
C GLU A 27 -39.12 46.81 52.67
N SER A 28 -39.49 45.98 53.71
CA SER A 28 -38.77 44.80 54.09
C SER A 28 -38.73 43.76 52.96
N VAL A 29 -39.90 43.42 52.37
CA VAL A 29 -40.03 42.47 51.27
C VAL A 29 -39.29 43.01 50.00
N LYS A 30 -39.39 44.30 49.72
CA LYS A 30 -38.70 44.92 48.60
C LYS A 30 -37.18 44.83 48.78
N LYS A 31 -36.67 45.05 50.00
CA LYS A 31 -35.26 44.93 50.34
C LYS A 31 -34.79 43.46 50.14
N GLU A 32 -35.54 42.48 50.67
CA GLU A 32 -35.23 41.06 50.56
C GLU A 32 -35.22 40.59 49.09
N ILE A 33 -36.19 41.04 48.30
CA ILE A 33 -36.24 40.77 46.84
C ILE A 33 -35.04 41.39 46.12
N ASN A 34 -34.66 42.61 46.43
CA ASN A 34 -33.53 43.28 45.84
C ASN A 34 -32.21 42.57 46.18
N ASP A 35 -32.03 42.17 47.46
CA ASP A 35 -30.87 41.41 47.91
C ASP A 35 -30.76 40.05 47.16
N GLU A 36 -31.88 39.36 46.97
CA GLU A 36 -31.89 38.10 46.23
C GLU A 36 -31.62 38.32 44.73
N ILE A 37 -32.16 39.38 44.12
CA ILE A 37 -31.87 39.76 42.73
C ILE A 37 -30.37 40.08 42.57
N GLU A 38 -29.76 40.79 43.47
CA GLU A 38 -28.33 41.08 43.41
C GLU A 38 -27.48 39.80 43.54
N LYS A 39 -27.86 38.92 44.46
CA LYS A 39 -27.23 37.61 44.63
C LYS A 39 -27.29 36.77 43.35
N LEU A 40 -28.49 36.62 42.76
CA LEU A 40 -28.72 35.89 41.50
C LEU A 40 -27.98 36.52 40.33
N ARG A 41 -27.84 37.82 40.25
CA ARG A 41 -27.04 38.51 39.22
C ARG A 41 -25.58 38.21 39.37
N LYS A 42 -25.05 38.16 40.59
CA LYS A 42 -23.66 37.79 40.89
C LYS A 42 -23.36 36.35 40.47
N GLU A 43 -24.22 35.44 40.89
CA GLU A 43 -24.12 34.02 40.51
C GLU A 43 -24.18 33.81 38.98
N ASN A 44 -25.09 34.49 38.30
CA ASN A 44 -25.19 34.44 36.84
C ASN A 44 -23.90 34.93 36.16
N LYS A 45 -23.29 36.00 36.65
CA LYS A 45 -22.05 36.56 36.16
C LYS A 45 -20.89 35.58 36.37
N GLU A 46 -20.83 34.91 37.50
CA GLU A 46 -19.84 33.87 37.79
C GLU A 46 -20.02 32.63 36.88
N LEU A 47 -21.24 32.16 36.70
CA LEU A 47 -21.57 31.05 35.82
C LEU A 47 -21.24 31.36 34.33
N GLN A 48 -21.49 32.59 33.89
CA GLN A 48 -21.09 33.01 32.54
C GLN A 48 -19.57 33.03 32.38
N GLY A 49 -18.84 33.47 33.41
CA GLY A 49 -17.38 33.42 33.45
C GLY A 49 -16.84 31.98 33.34
N ILE A 50 -17.45 31.07 34.11
CA ILE A 50 -17.10 29.63 34.04
C ILE A 50 -17.39 29.05 32.66
N LYS A 51 -18.58 29.36 32.06
CA LYS A 51 -18.96 28.90 30.73
C LYS A 51 -17.96 29.37 29.67
N ASN A 52 -17.59 30.65 29.70
CA ASN A 52 -16.63 31.20 28.75
C ASN A 52 -15.25 30.57 28.86
N ASN A 53 -14.79 30.32 30.12
CA ASN A 53 -13.53 29.64 30.38
C ASN A 53 -13.58 28.18 29.87
N PHE A 54 -14.68 27.47 30.10
CA PHE A 54 -14.85 26.10 29.65
C PHE A 54 -14.80 26.00 28.12
N GLU A 55 -15.45 26.90 27.42
CA GLU A 55 -15.44 26.95 25.95
C GLU A 55 -14.03 27.29 25.39
N SER A 56 -13.27 28.12 26.10
CA SER A 56 -11.88 28.41 25.75
C SER A 56 -11.00 27.16 25.94
N ILE A 57 -11.12 26.49 27.09
CA ILE A 57 -10.37 25.26 27.39
C ILE A 57 -10.73 24.16 26.39
N LYS A 58 -12.01 24.02 26.03
CA LYS A 58 -12.46 23.05 25.05
C LYS A 58 -11.82 23.29 23.68
N ARG A 59 -11.80 24.54 23.19
CA ARG A 59 -11.17 24.91 21.92
C ARG A 59 -9.66 24.66 21.93
N ASP A 60 -8.99 24.96 23.03
CA ASP A 60 -7.57 24.70 23.18
C ASP A 60 -7.26 23.20 23.21
N PHE A 61 -8.13 22.41 23.82
CA PHE A 61 -8.01 20.95 23.81
C PHE A 61 -8.20 20.36 22.40
N GLU A 62 -9.22 20.79 21.69
CA GLU A 62 -9.48 20.37 20.30
C GLU A 62 -8.29 20.72 19.40
N ARG A 63 -7.77 21.95 19.50
CA ARG A 63 -6.57 22.37 18.76
C ARG A 63 -5.35 21.50 19.07
N LYS A 64 -5.09 21.21 20.34
CA LYS A 64 -3.98 20.34 20.75
C LYS A 64 -4.16 18.90 20.26
N LYS A 65 -5.40 18.41 20.25
CA LYS A 65 -5.72 17.09 19.71
C LYS A 65 -5.43 17.01 18.21
N GLU A 66 -5.87 17.98 17.42
CA GLU A 66 -5.59 18.06 15.99
C GLU A 66 -4.09 18.17 15.69
N GLU A 67 -3.37 18.97 16.49
CA GLU A 67 -1.93 19.08 16.37
C GLU A 67 -1.23 17.76 16.68
N CYS A 68 -1.66 17.05 17.71
CA CYS A 68 -1.14 15.74 18.09
C CYS A 68 -1.39 14.71 16.97
N GLU A 69 -2.60 14.66 16.39
CA GLU A 69 -2.92 13.79 15.27
C GLU A 69 -2.07 14.10 14.03
N ARG A 70 -1.80 15.38 13.75
CA ARG A 70 -0.91 15.78 12.66
C ARG A 70 0.52 15.32 12.90
N VAL A 71 1.05 15.55 14.12
CA VAL A 71 2.41 15.11 14.48
C VAL A 71 2.54 13.59 14.40
N MET A 72 1.53 12.84 14.82
CA MET A 72 1.52 11.37 14.68
C MET A 72 1.58 10.94 13.22
N LYS A 73 0.75 11.51 12.34
CA LYS A 73 0.77 11.21 10.90
C LYS A 73 2.13 11.55 10.26
N ASP A 74 2.71 12.70 10.63
CA ASP A 74 4.03 13.08 10.16
C ASP A 74 5.12 12.12 10.66
N ALA A 75 5.04 11.65 11.90
CA ALA A 75 5.97 10.67 12.45
C ALA A 75 5.85 9.31 11.75
N GLU A 76 4.63 8.84 11.51
CA GLU A 76 4.38 7.62 10.74
C GLU A 76 4.93 7.72 9.31
N TYR A 77 4.69 8.84 8.64
CA TYR A 77 5.22 9.11 7.31
C TYR A 77 6.76 9.08 7.29
N ARG A 78 7.41 9.78 8.24
CA ARG A 78 8.87 9.77 8.36
C ARG A 78 9.43 8.38 8.66
N ALA A 79 8.79 7.61 9.54
CA ALA A 79 9.20 6.25 9.85
C ALA A 79 9.09 5.33 8.62
N LYS A 80 8.01 5.43 7.84
CA LYS A 80 7.84 4.70 6.59
C LYS A 80 8.91 5.07 5.57
N HIS A 81 9.20 6.36 5.40
CA HIS A 81 10.25 6.82 4.48
C HIS A 81 11.65 6.39 4.91
N ALA A 82 11.97 6.45 6.20
CA ALA A 82 13.25 5.95 6.72
C ALA A 82 13.39 4.45 6.46
N ARG A 83 12.33 3.68 6.71
CA ARG A 83 12.32 2.24 6.42
C ARG A 83 12.46 1.94 4.92
N LEU A 84 11.80 2.73 4.08
CA LEU A 84 11.93 2.61 2.62
C LEU A 84 13.36 2.90 2.18
N ALA A 85 14.00 3.96 2.68
CA ALA A 85 15.38 4.30 2.36
C ALA A 85 16.33 3.17 2.78
N GLU A 86 16.16 2.61 3.99
CA GLU A 86 16.94 1.45 4.46
C GLU A 86 16.77 0.22 3.54
N LEU A 87 15.54 -0.07 3.12
CA LEU A 87 15.26 -1.16 2.18
C LEU A 87 15.87 -0.89 0.80
N MET A 88 15.85 0.35 0.33
CA MET A 88 16.45 0.72 -0.96
C MET A 88 17.98 0.61 -0.95
N GLU A 89 18.66 0.91 0.16
CA GLU A 89 20.10 0.67 0.30
C GLU A 89 20.46 -0.81 0.22
N GLN A 90 19.59 -1.68 0.73
CA GLN A 90 19.79 -3.13 0.70
C GLN A 90 19.36 -3.78 -0.62
N MET A 91 18.45 -3.15 -1.36
CA MET A 91 17.93 -3.67 -2.63
C MET A 91 18.83 -3.27 -3.78
N LYS A 92 19.38 -4.27 -4.47
CA LYS A 92 20.07 -4.04 -5.75
C LYS A 92 19.02 -3.55 -6.76
N LEU A 93 19.35 -2.49 -7.48
CA LEU A 93 18.50 -1.93 -8.54
C LEU A 93 18.30 -2.90 -9.69
N VAL A 94 19.24 -3.80 -9.89
CA VAL A 94 19.23 -4.84 -10.93
C VAL A 94 19.32 -6.19 -10.27
N LEU A 95 18.41 -7.09 -10.63
CA LEU A 95 18.39 -8.48 -10.23
C LEU A 95 18.31 -9.38 -11.47
N SER A 96 18.95 -10.54 -11.42
CA SER A 96 18.86 -11.53 -12.49
C SER A 96 17.86 -12.61 -12.18
N SER A 97 17.03 -12.98 -13.15
CA SER A 97 16.07 -14.07 -13.03
C SER A 97 16.24 -15.09 -14.14
N VAL A 98 15.70 -16.29 -13.90
CA VAL A 98 15.73 -17.37 -14.88
C VAL A 98 14.56 -17.21 -15.85
N THR A 99 14.85 -17.24 -17.12
CA THR A 99 13.85 -17.39 -18.19
C THR A 99 14.17 -18.61 -19.04
N TRP A 100 13.30 -18.97 -19.94
CA TRP A 100 13.52 -20.10 -20.82
C TRP A 100 12.98 -19.83 -22.22
N GLN A 101 13.62 -20.48 -23.19
CA GLN A 101 13.16 -20.50 -24.58
C GLN A 101 12.94 -21.94 -25.02
N THR A 102 11.91 -22.15 -25.86
CA THR A 102 11.72 -23.44 -26.50
C THR A 102 12.70 -23.56 -27.66
N ARG A 103 13.60 -24.52 -27.59
CA ARG A 103 14.56 -24.81 -28.63
C ARG A 103 14.38 -26.20 -29.20
N TYR A 104 14.88 -26.42 -30.42
CA TYR A 104 14.76 -27.63 -31.19
C TYR A 104 16.13 -28.22 -31.51
N LYS A 105 16.17 -29.50 -31.82
CA LYS A 105 17.34 -30.13 -32.47
C LYS A 105 17.47 -29.64 -33.91
N ARG A 106 18.63 -29.89 -34.51
CA ARG A 106 18.86 -29.60 -35.93
C ARG A 106 17.75 -30.17 -36.79
N LYS A 107 17.20 -29.38 -37.71
CA LYS A 107 16.15 -29.79 -38.62
C LYS A 107 16.67 -30.84 -39.60
N CYS A 108 15.92 -31.90 -39.83
CA CYS A 108 16.25 -32.91 -40.82
C CYS A 108 15.76 -32.51 -42.22
N ASN A 109 16.25 -33.19 -43.24
CA ASN A 109 15.88 -32.94 -44.66
C ASN A 109 14.55 -33.55 -45.06
N LYS A 110 13.85 -34.27 -44.16
CA LYS A 110 12.65 -35.07 -44.49
C LYS A 110 11.35 -34.35 -44.11
N CYS A 111 11.39 -33.30 -43.31
CA CYS A 111 10.22 -32.60 -42.82
C CYS A 111 10.04 -31.24 -43.48
N ASP A 112 8.81 -30.73 -43.44
CA ASP A 112 8.43 -29.39 -43.92
C ASP A 112 8.92 -28.26 -42.96
N CYS A 113 8.54 -26.99 -43.21
CA CYS A 113 8.88 -25.87 -42.37
C CYS A 113 8.29 -25.97 -40.96
N TRP A 114 7.24 -26.72 -40.80
CA TRP A 114 6.56 -26.96 -39.53
C TRP A 114 7.06 -28.20 -38.79
N ARG A 115 8.11 -28.84 -39.33
CA ARG A 115 8.69 -30.09 -38.84
C ARG A 115 7.72 -31.29 -38.88
N ASN A 116 6.80 -31.31 -39.83
CA ASN A 116 5.92 -32.45 -40.12
C ASN A 116 6.45 -33.27 -41.29
N VAL A 117 6.19 -34.57 -41.25
CA VAL A 117 6.51 -35.53 -42.32
C VAL A 117 5.21 -36.10 -42.89
N LYS A 118 5.20 -36.31 -44.19
CA LYS A 118 4.09 -37.03 -44.84
C LYS A 118 4.39 -38.51 -44.78
N VAL A 119 3.47 -39.27 -44.20
CA VAL A 119 3.55 -40.74 -44.07
C VAL A 119 2.41 -41.35 -44.85
N THR A 120 2.72 -42.26 -45.78
CA THR A 120 1.70 -43.05 -46.51
C THR A 120 1.35 -44.26 -45.69
N LEU A 121 0.09 -44.38 -45.31
CA LEU A 121 -0.44 -45.52 -44.58
C LEU A 121 -0.61 -46.74 -45.52
N PRO A 122 -0.70 -47.97 -44.96
CA PRO A 122 -0.95 -49.18 -45.77
C PRO A 122 -2.25 -49.13 -46.61
N SER A 123 -3.19 -48.25 -46.19
CA SER A 123 -4.44 -47.99 -46.96
C SER A 123 -4.23 -47.15 -48.23
N GLY A 124 -3.01 -46.66 -48.50
CA GLY A 124 -2.70 -45.70 -49.56
C GLY A 124 -2.95 -44.24 -49.22
N ASN A 125 -3.56 -43.94 -48.08
CA ASN A 125 -3.80 -42.55 -47.64
C ASN A 125 -2.53 -41.91 -47.09
N THR A 126 -2.28 -40.62 -47.40
CA THR A 126 -1.18 -39.84 -46.86
C THR A 126 -1.64 -39.01 -45.67
N VAL A 127 -1.00 -39.17 -44.54
CA VAL A 127 -1.24 -38.39 -43.33
C VAL A 127 0.00 -37.57 -42.98
N SER A 128 -0.21 -36.44 -42.28
CA SER A 128 0.88 -35.64 -41.75
C SER A 128 1.17 -36.07 -40.31
N ASP A 129 2.40 -36.37 -40.01
CA ASP A 129 2.87 -36.76 -38.69
C ASP A 129 4.02 -35.84 -38.21
N THR A 130 4.21 -35.71 -36.91
CA THR A 130 5.26 -34.87 -36.31
C THR A 130 6.61 -35.56 -36.48
N CYS A 131 7.57 -34.86 -37.06
CA CYS A 131 8.93 -35.39 -37.24
C CYS A 131 9.65 -35.56 -35.90
N ILE A 132 10.51 -36.55 -35.78
CA ILE A 132 11.36 -36.77 -34.60
C ILE A 132 12.22 -35.53 -34.26
N CYS A 133 12.63 -34.75 -35.28
CA CYS A 133 13.38 -33.51 -35.07
C CYS A 133 12.53 -32.35 -34.52
N ALA A 134 11.20 -32.54 -34.43
CA ALA A 134 10.31 -31.54 -33.82
C ALA A 134 10.26 -31.62 -32.29
N LYS A 135 10.95 -32.58 -31.68
CA LYS A 135 11.07 -32.63 -30.21
C LYS A 135 11.71 -31.33 -29.70
N THR A 136 11.12 -30.77 -28.68
CA THR A 136 11.54 -29.52 -28.06
C THR A 136 12.16 -29.76 -26.69
N ALA A 137 13.00 -28.84 -26.29
CA ALA A 137 13.46 -28.70 -24.92
C ALA A 137 13.33 -27.25 -24.46
N ARG A 138 13.20 -27.06 -23.16
CA ARG A 138 13.28 -25.73 -22.53
C ARG A 138 14.74 -25.48 -22.19
N VAL A 139 15.33 -24.48 -22.82
CA VAL A 139 16.69 -24.05 -22.54
C VAL A 139 16.61 -22.80 -21.65
N TYR A 140 17.19 -22.90 -20.48
CA TYR A 140 17.20 -21.84 -19.48
C TYR A 140 18.35 -20.88 -19.73
N HIS A 141 18.09 -19.59 -19.58
CA HIS A 141 19.08 -18.54 -19.67
C HIS A 141 18.77 -17.42 -18.65
N PRO A 142 19.79 -16.71 -18.19
CA PRO A 142 19.60 -15.58 -17.28
C PRO A 142 19.00 -14.39 -18.04
N LYS A 143 18.22 -13.58 -17.31
CA LYS A 143 17.77 -12.29 -17.80
C LYS A 143 17.84 -11.27 -16.68
N GLU A 144 18.24 -10.04 -17.01
CA GLU A 144 18.28 -8.94 -16.09
C GLU A 144 16.91 -8.30 -15.92
N ASN A 145 16.60 -7.93 -14.70
CA ASN A 145 15.39 -7.21 -14.32
C ASN A 145 15.79 -5.98 -13.53
N VAL A 146 15.17 -4.88 -13.82
CA VAL A 146 15.39 -3.60 -13.14
C VAL A 146 14.22 -3.29 -12.21
N LEU A 147 14.51 -2.61 -11.12
CA LEU A 147 13.51 -2.11 -10.20
C LEU A 147 12.56 -1.18 -10.97
N TYR A 148 11.28 -1.52 -10.97
CA TYR A 148 10.23 -0.79 -11.67
C TYR A 148 9.39 0.08 -10.74
N GLU A 149 8.92 -0.49 -9.65
CA GLU A 149 8.00 0.17 -8.74
C GLU A 149 8.17 -0.34 -7.32
N ILE A 150 8.02 0.57 -6.36
CA ILE A 150 7.89 0.26 -4.95
C ILE A 150 6.53 0.76 -4.51
N ALA A 151 5.61 -0.15 -4.23
CA ALA A 151 4.25 0.18 -3.82
C ALA A 151 4.06 -0.02 -2.31
N ASP A 152 3.54 1.01 -1.63
CA ASP A 152 3.05 0.92 -0.26
C ASP A 152 1.65 0.29 -0.27
N ARG A 153 1.50 -0.86 0.37
CA ARG A 153 0.23 -1.57 0.55
C ARG A 153 -0.23 -1.55 2.01
N GLY A 154 0.00 -0.44 2.70
CA GLY A 154 -0.38 -0.23 4.10
C GLY A 154 0.74 -0.64 5.06
N LEU A 155 0.80 -1.88 5.51
CA LEU A 155 1.85 -2.37 6.42
C LEU A 155 3.08 -2.92 5.71
N ASP A 156 2.93 -3.30 4.42
CA ASP A 156 3.98 -3.93 3.63
C ASP A 156 4.35 -3.10 2.41
N PHE A 157 5.67 -3.00 2.16
CA PHE A 157 6.18 -2.52 0.89
C PHE A 157 6.35 -3.69 -0.07
N ARG A 158 5.85 -3.54 -1.30
CA ARG A 158 6.06 -4.50 -2.38
C ARG A 158 6.93 -3.89 -3.45
N VAL A 159 7.91 -4.66 -3.88
CA VAL A 159 8.91 -4.24 -4.86
C VAL A 159 8.66 -5.01 -6.15
N TRP A 160 8.50 -4.28 -7.23
CA TRP A 160 8.22 -4.83 -8.54
C TRP A 160 9.44 -4.67 -9.45
N TYR A 161 9.75 -5.71 -10.19
CA TYR A 161 10.81 -5.72 -11.17
C TYR A 161 10.26 -5.97 -12.56
N LYS A 162 10.85 -5.33 -13.57
CA LYS A 162 10.58 -5.57 -14.98
C LYS A 162 11.87 -5.93 -15.71
N GLU A 163 11.72 -6.67 -16.79
CA GLU A 163 12.82 -7.04 -17.66
C GLU A 163 13.53 -5.82 -18.21
N ARG A 164 14.86 -5.88 -18.24
CA ARG A 164 15.71 -4.89 -18.90
C ARG A 164 15.64 -5.13 -20.42
N GLY A 165 15.31 -4.09 -21.18
CA GLY A 165 15.25 -4.18 -22.65
C GLY A 165 16.61 -4.03 -23.31
N ASP A 166 16.77 -4.63 -24.48
CA ASP A 166 18.03 -4.79 -25.23
C ASP A 166 18.51 -3.56 -26.00
N LYS A 167 17.92 -2.42 -25.85
CA LYS A 167 18.28 -1.26 -26.67
C LYS A 167 19.27 -0.33 -25.98
N GLY A 168 20.50 -0.73 -25.79
CA GLY A 168 21.74 0.10 -25.69
C GLY A 168 21.71 1.50 -25.07
N LYS A 169 20.64 1.88 -24.40
CA LYS A 169 20.45 3.14 -23.70
C LYS A 169 20.01 2.89 -22.29
N GLU A 170 20.53 3.70 -21.39
CA GLU A 170 20.22 3.70 -19.97
C GLU A 170 18.77 3.31 -19.67
N TYR A 171 18.60 2.17 -18.99
CA TYR A 171 17.34 1.74 -18.37
C TYR A 171 16.12 1.63 -19.28
N PHE A 172 16.24 1.00 -20.45
CA PHE A 172 15.04 0.59 -21.19
C PHE A 172 14.32 -0.52 -20.41
N ILE A 173 13.11 -0.23 -19.99
CA ILE A 173 12.23 -1.21 -19.33
C ILE A 173 11.40 -1.85 -20.45
N ALA A 174 11.50 -3.17 -20.61
CA ALA A 174 10.68 -3.88 -21.58
C ALA A 174 9.19 -3.78 -21.21
N ASP A 175 8.31 -3.80 -22.20
CA ASP A 175 6.86 -3.83 -21.99
C ASP A 175 6.41 -5.25 -21.58
N THR A 176 6.91 -5.68 -20.42
CA THR A 176 6.65 -6.98 -19.83
C THR A 176 5.87 -6.82 -18.53
N ILE A 177 5.28 -7.92 -18.07
CA ILE A 177 4.57 -7.96 -16.79
C ILE A 177 5.58 -7.78 -15.66
N ALA A 178 5.30 -6.83 -14.77
CA ALA A 178 6.10 -6.62 -13.57
C ALA A 178 5.97 -7.81 -12.63
N VAL A 179 7.07 -8.27 -12.05
CA VAL A 179 7.15 -9.44 -11.19
C VAL A 179 7.63 -9.06 -9.79
N ILE A 180 7.02 -9.66 -8.79
CA ILE A 180 7.50 -9.57 -7.40
C ILE A 180 8.40 -10.77 -7.14
N PRO A 181 9.65 -10.58 -6.68
CA PRO A 181 10.50 -11.68 -6.27
C PRO A 181 9.86 -12.47 -5.12
N SER A 182 9.71 -13.77 -5.28
CA SER A 182 9.31 -14.65 -4.17
C SER A 182 10.48 -14.98 -3.26
N LYS A 183 11.69 -15.03 -3.82
CA LYS A 183 12.94 -15.30 -3.12
C LYS A 183 14.08 -14.59 -3.83
N ILE A 184 14.93 -13.93 -3.08
CA ILE A 184 16.19 -13.36 -3.58
C ILE A 184 17.33 -14.22 -3.03
N ILE A 185 18.22 -14.66 -3.93
CA ILE A 185 19.37 -15.48 -3.61
C ILE A 185 20.60 -14.59 -3.71
N ASP A 186 21.39 -14.59 -2.64
CA ASP A 186 22.68 -13.94 -2.59
C ASP A 186 23.74 -14.99 -2.18
N ARG A 187 24.64 -15.30 -3.09
CA ARG A 187 25.79 -16.20 -2.89
C ARG A 187 25.46 -17.61 -2.38
N ASN A 188 24.31 -18.15 -2.75
CA ASN A 188 23.98 -19.54 -2.42
C ASN A 188 24.47 -20.48 -3.52
N LYS A 189 25.35 -21.42 -3.17
CA LYS A 189 25.92 -22.38 -4.10
C LYS A 189 25.18 -23.72 -4.14
N ASN A 190 24.16 -23.93 -3.31
CA ASN A 190 23.42 -25.19 -3.28
C ASN A 190 22.18 -25.13 -4.15
N PHE A 191 22.32 -25.30 -5.46
CA PHE A 191 21.24 -25.28 -6.43
C PHE A 191 20.26 -26.45 -6.30
N GLU A 192 20.62 -27.53 -5.58
CA GLU A 192 19.73 -28.67 -5.40
C GLU A 192 18.55 -28.39 -4.49
N GLU A 193 18.72 -27.45 -3.57
CA GLU A 193 17.68 -27.01 -2.64
C GLU A 193 16.62 -26.12 -3.30
N ILE A 194 16.89 -25.64 -4.52
CA ILE A 194 15.95 -24.77 -5.25
C ILE A 194 14.91 -25.64 -5.94
N ASN A 195 13.66 -25.52 -5.48
CA ASN A 195 12.56 -26.26 -6.06
C ASN A 195 12.29 -25.80 -7.51
N LYS A 196 12.29 -26.72 -8.46
CA LYS A 196 12.02 -26.46 -9.88
C LYS A 196 10.70 -25.70 -10.13
N LYS A 197 9.69 -25.89 -9.30
CA LYS A 197 8.39 -25.19 -9.41
C LYS A 197 8.46 -23.72 -9.05
N GLU A 198 9.48 -23.31 -8.31
CA GLU A 198 9.67 -21.93 -7.80
C GLU A 198 10.61 -21.09 -8.67
N VAL A 199 11.22 -21.69 -9.70
CA VAL A 199 12.26 -21.04 -10.52
C VAL A 199 11.83 -19.67 -11.06
N TYR A 200 10.55 -19.52 -11.41
CA TYR A 200 10.06 -18.27 -12.01
C TYR A 200 9.93 -17.08 -11.04
N GLY A 201 9.97 -17.34 -9.74
CA GLY A 201 9.91 -16.30 -8.70
C GLY A 201 11.24 -16.03 -8.02
N ILE A 202 12.30 -16.72 -8.45
CA ILE A 202 13.62 -16.63 -7.84
C ILE A 202 14.48 -15.64 -8.61
N PHE A 203 15.06 -14.71 -7.87
CA PHE A 203 15.95 -13.68 -8.37
C PHE A 203 17.33 -13.83 -7.71
N PHE A 204 18.37 -13.56 -8.47
CA PHE A 204 19.76 -13.60 -8.05
C PHE A 204 20.32 -12.20 -7.99
N THR A 205 21.17 -11.94 -7.02
CA THR A 205 21.87 -10.65 -6.90
C THR A 205 23.05 -10.52 -7.88
N SER A 206 23.55 -11.65 -8.41
CA SER A 206 24.62 -11.72 -9.41
C SER A 206 24.10 -12.35 -10.70
N PHE A 207 24.48 -11.80 -11.83
CA PHE A 207 24.19 -12.36 -13.16
C PHE A 207 24.93 -13.70 -13.36
N GLU A 208 26.19 -13.78 -12.95
CA GLU A 208 27.03 -14.97 -13.08
C GLU A 208 26.42 -16.15 -12.30
N GLU A 209 25.93 -15.89 -11.08
CA GLU A 209 25.29 -16.93 -10.26
C GLU A 209 23.97 -17.43 -10.88
N CYS A 210 23.19 -16.52 -11.47
CA CYS A 210 22.02 -16.87 -12.25
C CYS A 210 22.37 -17.72 -13.48
N GLN A 211 23.45 -17.37 -14.17
CA GLN A 211 23.95 -18.11 -15.34
C GLN A 211 24.44 -19.53 -14.95
N GLU A 212 25.16 -19.66 -13.85
CA GLU A 212 25.56 -20.96 -13.31
C GLU A 212 24.33 -21.83 -12.98
N PHE A 213 23.30 -21.23 -12.37
CA PHE A 213 22.05 -21.92 -12.08
C PHE A 213 21.31 -22.36 -13.35
N CYS A 214 21.24 -21.51 -14.38
CA CYS A 214 20.68 -21.86 -15.68
C CYS A 214 21.44 -23.01 -16.31
N SER A 215 22.78 -23.02 -16.25
CA SER A 215 23.64 -24.09 -16.76
C SER A 215 23.41 -25.41 -15.99
N TYR A 216 23.23 -25.35 -14.67
CA TYR A 216 22.81 -26.49 -13.87
C TYR A 216 21.47 -27.08 -14.31
N LEU A 217 20.45 -26.24 -14.53
CA LEU A 217 19.13 -26.67 -14.99
C LEU A 217 19.22 -27.30 -16.38
N ASN A 218 19.94 -26.69 -17.31
CA ASN A 218 20.14 -27.18 -18.67
C ASN A 218 20.83 -28.55 -18.69
N LYS A 219 21.84 -28.73 -17.83
CA LYS A 219 22.51 -30.03 -17.68
C LYS A 219 21.55 -31.08 -17.11
N LYS A 220 20.79 -30.73 -16.09
CA LYS A 220 19.81 -31.63 -15.46
C LYS A 220 18.71 -32.08 -16.42
N GLU A 221 18.26 -31.19 -17.35
CA GLU A 221 17.24 -31.49 -18.37
C GLU A 221 17.82 -32.12 -19.64
N GLY A 222 19.12 -32.21 -19.77
CA GLY A 222 19.76 -32.86 -20.93
C GLY A 222 19.50 -32.15 -22.25
N VAL A 223 19.53 -30.81 -22.24
CA VAL A 223 19.21 -29.98 -23.42
C VAL A 223 20.33 -29.85 -24.43
N ALA A 224 21.38 -30.62 -24.33
CA ALA A 224 22.50 -30.62 -25.27
C ALA A 224 22.00 -30.88 -26.70
N GLY A 225 22.42 -30.06 -27.67
CA GLY A 225 22.06 -30.17 -29.09
C GLY A 225 20.67 -29.56 -29.44
N TYR A 226 20.05 -28.84 -28.50
CA TYR A 226 18.83 -28.05 -28.76
C TYR A 226 19.21 -26.59 -28.98
N ASP A 227 19.85 -26.28 -30.10
CA ASP A 227 20.45 -24.99 -30.41
C ASP A 227 19.70 -24.23 -31.53
N TYR A 228 18.59 -24.77 -31.99
CA TYR A 228 17.89 -24.25 -33.16
C TYR A 228 16.49 -23.75 -32.85
N ASP A 229 16.02 -22.76 -33.63
CA ASP A 229 14.61 -22.35 -33.64
C ASP A 229 13.74 -23.38 -34.38
N ARG A 230 12.44 -23.05 -34.50
CA ARG A 230 11.47 -23.92 -35.19
C ARG A 230 11.79 -24.07 -36.68
N GLU A 231 12.27 -23.00 -37.31
CA GLU A 231 12.62 -22.96 -38.72
C GLU A 231 13.93 -23.73 -39.02
N GLY A 232 14.75 -23.93 -38.02
CA GLY A 232 16.04 -24.63 -38.14
C GLY A 232 17.22 -23.67 -38.25
N ASN A 233 17.05 -22.43 -37.88
CA ASN A 233 18.15 -21.46 -37.76
C ASN A 233 18.85 -21.71 -36.43
N LEU A 234 20.18 -21.55 -36.40
CA LEU A 234 20.96 -21.60 -35.17
C LEU A 234 20.66 -20.37 -34.34
N ILE A 235 20.24 -20.56 -33.10
CA ILE A 235 20.08 -19.47 -32.14
C ILE A 235 21.46 -19.21 -31.57
N ALA A 236 22.05 -18.06 -31.88
CA ALA A 236 23.29 -17.63 -31.26
C ALA A 236 23.08 -17.58 -29.73
N GLU A 237 24.00 -18.16 -28.98
CA GLU A 237 24.07 -17.86 -27.54
C GLU A 237 24.31 -16.37 -27.40
N SER A 238 23.43 -15.69 -26.67
CA SER A 238 23.73 -14.35 -26.21
C SER A 238 24.85 -14.47 -25.16
N THR A 239 26.07 -14.59 -25.67
CA THR A 239 27.25 -14.34 -24.86
C THR A 239 27.16 -12.85 -24.52
N GLY A 240 27.03 -12.56 -23.23
CA GLY A 240 27.06 -11.19 -22.71
C GLY A 240 28.47 -10.58 -22.83
N GLU A 241 28.97 -10.53 -24.06
CA GLU A 241 30.18 -9.84 -24.45
C GLU A 241 29.85 -8.85 -25.56
N ASP A 242 29.18 -7.78 -25.19
CA ASP A 242 29.38 -6.50 -25.85
C ASP A 242 30.20 -5.67 -24.89
N ASN A 243 31.51 -5.95 -24.93
CA ASN A 243 32.58 -5.11 -24.43
C ASN A 243 32.77 -3.92 -25.38
N GLU A 244 32.93 -2.76 -24.76
CA GLU A 244 33.44 -1.46 -25.17
C GLU A 244 32.42 -0.40 -25.53
#